data_51ba0ce361b2e03a0dfbac7faeb6f66e
#
_entry.id   51ba0ce361b2e03a0dfbac7faeb6f66e
#
_cell.length_a   1.000
_cell.length_b   1.000
_cell.length_c   1.000
_cell.angle_alpha   90.00
_cell.angle_beta   90.00
_cell.angle_gamma   90.00
#
_symmetry.space_group_name_H-M   'P 1'
#
loop_
_entity.id
_entity.type
_entity.pdbx_description
1 polymer ?
#
loop_
_entity_poly.entity_id
_entity_poly.type
_entity_poly.pdbx_seq_one_letter_code
_entity_poly.pdbx_strand_id
1 'polypeptide(L)'
;MYSIFDYAYNGLLYLNNMVRPKHKRLSQLMIYSTTLCQSRCKHCNIWQKRPENLSFNDIIRMMESRCVTHRTTVGLEGGEFLLHPQANEIMAWFQTNHSNYTLLSNCLAPHRVIDAVRDDHPRHL
;
A
#
# COMPACT_ATOMS: atom_id res chain seq x y z
N MET A 1 -9.22 11.17 5.61
CA MET A 1 -9.26 12.55 5.08
C MET A 1 -7.95 13.22 5.45
N TYR A 2 -7.19 13.73 4.49
CA TYR A 2 -5.92 14.42 4.78
C TYR A 2 -6.22 15.71 5.56
N SER A 3 -5.49 15.93 6.64
CA SER A 3 -5.57 17.15 7.43
C SER A 3 -4.73 18.27 6.78
N ILE A 4 -4.97 19.52 7.17
CA ILE A 4 -4.14 20.66 6.73
C ILE A 4 -2.66 20.46 7.12
N PHE A 5 -2.41 19.74 8.19
CA PHE A 5 -1.04 19.37 8.63
C PHE A 5 -0.37 18.39 7.68
N ASP A 6 -1.13 17.47 7.06
CA ASP A 6 -0.58 16.54 6.08
C ASP A 6 -0.16 17.30 4.80
N TYR A 7 -0.94 18.28 4.36
CA TYR A 7 -0.58 19.15 3.23
C TYR A 7 0.65 19.99 3.51
N ALA A 8 0.71 20.62 4.69
CA ALA A 8 1.87 21.41 5.10
C ALA A 8 3.13 20.54 5.19
N TYR A 9 3.02 19.35 5.78
CA TYR A 9 4.11 18.40 5.86
C TYR A 9 4.61 17.96 4.46
N ASN A 10 3.70 17.62 3.55
CA ASN A 10 4.04 17.22 2.19
C ASN A 10 4.71 18.37 1.41
N GLY A 11 4.29 19.61 1.60
CA GLY A 11 4.94 20.79 1.04
C GLY A 11 6.38 20.97 1.56
N LEU A 12 6.59 20.85 2.87
CA LEU A 12 7.93 20.90 3.47
C LEU A 12 8.82 19.74 3.01
N LEU A 13 8.24 18.55 2.88
CA LEU A 13 8.95 17.38 2.38
C LEU A 13 9.39 17.58 0.92
N TYR A 14 8.53 18.15 0.08
CA TYR A 14 8.88 18.51 -1.30
C TYR A 14 10.06 19.46 -1.36
N LEU A 15 10.02 20.55 -0.58
CA LEU A 15 11.12 21.52 -0.49
C LEU A 15 12.42 20.86 0.01
N ASN A 16 12.33 20.03 1.05
CA ASN A 16 13.47 19.27 1.56
C ASN A 16 14.09 18.36 0.49
N ASN A 17 13.26 17.68 -0.29
CA ASN A 17 13.71 16.79 -1.36
C ASN A 17 14.39 17.56 -2.52
N MET A 18 13.99 18.81 -2.76
CA MET A 18 14.64 19.69 -3.74
C MET A 18 16.05 20.11 -3.27
N VAL A 19 16.16 20.51 -2.00
CA VAL A 19 17.43 21.03 -1.43
C VAL A 19 18.41 19.91 -1.09
N ARG A 20 17.90 18.71 -0.75
CA ARG A 20 18.74 17.56 -0.33
C ARG A 20 18.54 16.34 -1.24
N PRO A 21 19.03 16.37 -2.48
CA PRO A 21 18.77 15.30 -3.46
C PRO A 21 19.32 13.92 -3.05
N LYS A 22 20.31 13.87 -2.15
CA LYS A 22 20.89 12.61 -1.63
C LYS A 22 20.09 11.99 -0.46
N HIS A 23 19.12 12.72 0.11
CA HIS A 23 18.33 12.30 1.28
C HIS A 23 16.83 12.44 1.01
N LYS A 24 16.39 12.03 -0.16
CA LYS A 24 14.98 12.05 -0.53
C LYS A 24 14.15 11.13 0.35
N ARG A 25 12.94 11.57 0.67
CA ARG A 25 11.94 10.80 1.42
C ARG A 25 10.64 10.75 0.63
N LEU A 26 9.94 9.63 0.72
CA LEU A 26 8.66 9.45 0.05
C LEU A 26 7.52 9.97 0.94
N SER A 27 6.62 10.74 0.35
CA SER A 27 5.32 11.03 0.97
C SER A 27 4.37 9.84 0.84
N GLN A 28 4.46 9.13 -0.29
CA GLN A 28 3.59 8.02 -0.62
C GLN A 28 4.36 6.93 -1.36
N LEU A 29 4.04 5.67 -1.09
CA LEU A 29 4.54 4.48 -1.75
C LEU A 29 3.35 3.58 -2.11
N MET A 30 3.16 3.28 -3.40
CA MET A 30 2.12 2.36 -3.85
C MET A 30 2.76 1.03 -4.22
N ILE A 31 2.35 -0.05 -3.56
CA ILE A 31 2.89 -1.40 -3.75
C ILE A 31 1.86 -2.24 -4.50
N TYR A 32 2.13 -2.49 -5.77
CA TYR A 32 1.37 -3.44 -6.58
C TYR A 32 1.84 -4.86 -6.27
N SER A 33 1.25 -5.47 -5.26
CA SER A 33 1.72 -6.72 -4.68
C SER A 33 1.34 -7.97 -5.46
N THR A 34 0.26 -7.90 -6.27
CA THR A 34 -0.25 -9.05 -7.01
C THR A 34 -0.91 -8.65 -8.33
N THR A 35 -0.84 -9.53 -9.33
CA THR A 35 -1.64 -9.42 -10.56
C THR A 35 -2.95 -10.20 -10.47
N LEU A 36 -3.19 -10.96 -9.39
CA LEU A 36 -4.45 -11.69 -9.19
C LEU A 36 -5.62 -10.71 -9.07
N CYS A 37 -6.66 -10.92 -9.87
CA CYS A 37 -7.89 -10.15 -9.81
C CYS A 37 -9.06 -10.96 -10.34
N GLN A 38 -10.16 -11.00 -9.58
CA GLN A 38 -11.41 -11.64 -10.03
C GLN A 38 -12.31 -10.69 -10.85
N SER A 39 -11.98 -9.39 -10.87
CA SER A 39 -12.72 -8.38 -11.63
C SER A 39 -12.25 -8.33 -13.09
N ARG A 40 -13.21 -8.14 -14.02
CA ARG A 40 -12.95 -8.00 -15.46
C ARG A 40 -13.29 -6.59 -15.96
N CYS A 41 -12.69 -5.59 -15.35
CA CYS A 41 -12.91 -4.19 -15.70
C CYS A 41 -12.53 -3.93 -17.17
N LYS A 42 -13.38 -3.20 -17.91
CA LYS A 42 -13.17 -2.93 -19.34
C LYS A 42 -11.90 -2.12 -19.65
N HIS A 43 -11.47 -1.28 -18.71
CA HIS A 43 -10.31 -0.40 -18.86
C HIS A 43 -9.01 -0.97 -18.24
N CYS A 44 -9.09 -2.14 -17.60
CA CYS A 44 -7.96 -2.75 -16.91
C CYS A 44 -7.76 -4.18 -17.40
N ASN A 45 -6.55 -4.49 -17.85
CA ASN A 45 -6.20 -5.80 -18.41
C ASN A 45 -5.40 -6.68 -17.43
N ILE A 46 -5.32 -6.31 -16.16
CA ILE A 46 -4.51 -7.04 -15.18
C ILE A 46 -4.98 -8.49 -14.99
N TRP A 47 -6.28 -8.73 -15.07
CA TRP A 47 -6.89 -10.04 -14.96
C TRP A 47 -6.52 -11.02 -16.09
N GLN A 48 -5.96 -10.51 -17.20
CA GLN A 48 -5.46 -11.33 -18.33
C GLN A 48 -3.97 -11.69 -18.17
N LYS A 49 -3.29 -11.05 -17.22
CA LYS A 49 -1.87 -11.31 -17.00
C LYS A 49 -1.68 -12.65 -16.29
N ARG A 50 -0.50 -13.23 -16.47
CA ARG A 50 -0.08 -14.38 -15.68
C ARG A 50 -0.07 -13.99 -14.19
N PRO A 51 -0.58 -14.87 -13.31
CA PRO A 51 -0.54 -14.62 -11.87
C PRO A 51 0.91 -14.49 -11.38
N GLU A 52 1.21 -13.33 -10.80
CA GLU A 52 2.51 -12.99 -10.19
C GLU A 52 2.25 -12.29 -8.87
N ASN A 53 3.08 -12.59 -7.87
CA ASN A 53 2.97 -12.00 -6.54
C ASN A 53 4.36 -11.55 -6.09
N LEU A 54 4.44 -10.37 -5.47
CA LEU A 54 5.61 -10.00 -4.68
C LEU A 54 5.66 -10.87 -3.43
N SER A 55 6.82 -11.37 -3.07
CA SER A 55 6.94 -12.08 -1.80
C SER A 55 6.83 -11.12 -0.62
N PHE A 56 6.42 -11.65 0.55
CA PHE A 56 6.45 -10.91 1.81
C PHE A 56 7.80 -10.24 2.04
N ASN A 57 8.90 -10.97 1.84
CA ASN A 57 10.24 -10.45 2.02
C ASN A 57 10.60 -9.29 1.08
N ASP A 58 10.11 -9.30 -0.17
CA ASP A 58 10.35 -8.19 -1.11
C ASP A 58 9.63 -6.94 -0.64
N ILE A 59 8.42 -7.07 -0.13
CA ILE A 59 7.64 -5.95 0.45
C ILE A 59 8.38 -5.37 1.66
N ILE A 60 8.87 -6.21 2.59
CA ILE A 60 9.63 -5.75 3.75
C ILE A 60 10.90 -5.02 3.34
N ARG A 61 11.65 -5.53 2.36
CA ARG A 61 12.85 -4.85 1.83
C ARG A 61 12.53 -3.44 1.26
N MET A 62 11.38 -3.28 0.60
CA MET A 62 10.95 -1.95 0.16
C MET A 62 10.70 -1.03 1.35
N MET A 63 10.09 -1.54 2.42
CA MET A 63 9.80 -0.77 3.64
C MET A 63 11.06 -0.40 4.43
N GLU A 64 12.11 -1.20 4.36
CA GLU A 64 13.43 -0.92 4.98
C GLU A 64 14.23 0.17 4.23
N SER A 65 13.75 0.63 3.09
CA SER A 65 14.41 1.70 2.33
C SER A 65 14.52 2.98 3.16
N ARG A 66 15.68 3.63 3.11
CA ARG A 66 15.91 4.94 3.75
C ARG A 66 14.97 6.05 3.27
N CYS A 67 14.34 5.87 2.11
CA CYS A 67 13.36 6.81 1.57
C CYS A 67 11.98 6.67 2.23
N VAL A 68 11.68 5.52 2.83
CA VAL A 68 10.43 5.25 3.54
C VAL A 68 10.59 5.67 5.01
N THR A 69 9.60 6.37 5.53
CA THR A 69 9.57 6.82 6.92
C THR A 69 8.21 6.46 7.53
N HIS A 70 8.08 6.53 8.85
CA HIS A 70 6.80 6.29 9.54
C HIS A 70 5.66 7.21 9.07
N ARG A 71 5.98 8.32 8.39
CA ARG A 71 4.99 9.24 7.79
C ARG A 71 4.68 8.96 6.33
N THR A 72 5.44 8.09 5.66
CA THR A 72 5.14 7.67 4.29
C THR A 72 3.81 6.92 4.30
N THR A 73 2.84 7.37 3.53
CA THR A 73 1.59 6.61 3.35
C THR A 73 1.84 5.48 2.37
N VAL A 74 1.55 4.25 2.78
CA VAL A 74 1.74 3.08 1.92
C VAL A 74 0.39 2.58 1.42
N GLY A 75 0.23 2.51 0.09
CA GLY A 75 -0.93 1.87 -0.55
C GLY A 75 -0.62 0.42 -0.87
N LEU A 76 -1.40 -0.50 -0.32
CA LEU A 76 -1.36 -1.91 -0.69
C LEU A 76 -2.39 -2.15 -1.80
N GLU A 77 -1.85 -2.39 -3.00
CA GLU A 77 -2.63 -2.47 -4.22
C GLU A 77 -2.25 -3.70 -5.06
N GLY A 78 -2.81 -3.78 -6.24
CA GLY A 78 -2.53 -4.82 -7.21
C GLY A 78 -3.70 -5.00 -8.16
N GLY A 79 -3.95 -6.22 -8.58
CA GLY A 79 -5.23 -6.59 -9.17
C GLY A 79 -6.35 -6.49 -8.13
N GLU A 80 -6.28 -7.37 -7.14
CA GLU A 80 -7.02 -7.32 -5.89
C GLU A 80 -6.11 -7.79 -4.77
N PHE A 81 -5.68 -6.86 -3.92
CA PHE A 81 -4.71 -7.17 -2.85
C PHE A 81 -5.17 -8.32 -1.95
N LEU A 82 -6.45 -8.37 -1.60
CA LEU A 82 -7.00 -9.40 -0.72
C LEU A 82 -7.00 -10.83 -1.34
N LEU A 83 -6.63 -10.97 -2.61
CA LEU A 83 -6.36 -12.28 -3.24
C LEU A 83 -4.89 -12.69 -3.15
N HIS A 84 -4.01 -11.82 -2.67
CA HIS A 84 -2.61 -12.18 -2.47
C HIS A 84 -2.49 -13.34 -1.48
N PRO A 85 -1.69 -14.39 -1.76
CA PRO A 85 -1.58 -15.56 -0.88
C PRO A 85 -1.15 -15.23 0.55
N GLN A 86 -0.35 -14.18 0.73
CA GLN A 86 0.16 -13.72 2.03
C GLN A 86 -0.50 -12.40 2.48
N ALA A 87 -1.72 -12.09 2.01
CA ALA A 87 -2.38 -10.82 2.33
C ALA A 87 -2.48 -10.57 3.85
N ASN A 88 -2.94 -11.57 4.61
CA ASN A 88 -3.09 -11.44 6.06
C ASN A 88 -1.75 -11.24 6.77
N GLU A 89 -0.70 -11.95 6.35
CA GLU A 89 0.64 -11.81 6.91
C GLU A 89 1.21 -10.40 6.65
N ILE A 90 1.02 -9.88 5.43
CA ILE A 90 1.43 -8.53 5.04
C ILE A 90 0.68 -7.50 5.89
N MET A 91 -0.64 -7.59 5.99
CA MET A 91 -1.46 -6.64 6.76
C MET A 91 -1.08 -6.65 8.26
N ALA A 92 -0.92 -7.82 8.86
CA ALA A 92 -0.50 -7.94 10.26
C ALA A 92 0.87 -7.30 10.52
N TRP A 93 1.80 -7.46 9.58
CA TRP A 93 3.09 -6.79 9.67
C TRP A 93 2.95 -5.25 9.59
N PHE A 94 2.14 -4.74 8.65
CA PHE A 94 1.90 -3.30 8.51
C PHE A 94 1.25 -2.72 9.76
N GLN A 95 0.25 -3.39 10.32
CA GLN A 95 -0.41 -2.98 11.54
C GLN A 95 0.58 -2.78 12.70
N THR A 96 1.55 -3.68 12.83
CA THR A 96 2.53 -3.66 13.92
C THR A 96 3.67 -2.68 13.66
N ASN A 97 4.16 -2.59 12.42
CA ASN A 97 5.41 -1.91 12.10
C ASN A 97 5.22 -0.59 11.35
N HIS A 98 4.10 -0.42 10.65
CA HIS A 98 3.85 0.76 9.82
C HIS A 98 2.35 1.04 9.66
N SER A 99 1.70 1.53 10.69
CA SER A 99 0.24 1.74 10.71
C SER A 99 -0.30 2.78 9.70
N ASN A 100 0.58 3.55 9.04
CA ASN A 100 0.16 4.53 8.03
C ASN A 100 0.03 3.87 6.64
N TYR A 101 -0.85 2.89 6.52
CA TYR A 101 -1.15 2.22 5.26
C TYR A 101 -2.61 2.31 4.87
N THR A 102 -2.88 2.13 3.59
CA THR A 102 -4.21 2.11 3.00
C THR A 102 -4.37 0.83 2.18
N LEU A 103 -5.59 0.36 2.08
CA LEU A 103 -5.94 -0.82 1.32
C LEU A 103 -6.86 -0.44 0.17
N LEU A 104 -6.58 -0.88 -1.06
CA LEU A 104 -7.45 -0.70 -2.19
C LEU A 104 -8.06 -2.03 -2.60
N SER A 105 -9.39 -2.11 -2.59
CA SER A 105 -10.15 -3.32 -2.94
C SER A 105 -11.30 -3.03 -3.89
N ASN A 106 -11.59 -3.97 -4.78
CA ASN A 106 -12.79 -3.95 -5.62
C ASN A 106 -14.06 -4.43 -4.90
N CYS A 107 -13.93 -4.84 -3.63
CA CYS A 107 -15.00 -5.30 -2.75
C CYS A 107 -15.83 -6.50 -3.28
N LEU A 108 -15.37 -7.24 -4.28
CA LEU A 108 -16.10 -8.42 -4.80
C LEU A 108 -15.99 -9.64 -3.88
N ALA A 109 -15.16 -9.59 -2.85
CA ALA A 109 -15.07 -10.59 -1.79
C ALA A 109 -15.38 -9.93 -0.43
N PRO A 110 -16.64 -9.58 -0.14
CA PRO A 110 -17.00 -8.73 0.99
C PRO A 110 -16.57 -9.31 2.36
N HIS A 111 -16.59 -10.64 2.51
CA HIS A 111 -16.10 -11.30 3.73
C HIS A 111 -14.63 -10.97 4.01
N ARG A 112 -13.76 -11.00 2.99
CA ARG A 112 -12.33 -10.65 3.15
C ARG A 112 -12.14 -9.18 3.49
N VAL A 113 -12.96 -8.29 2.92
CA VAL A 113 -12.93 -6.85 3.22
C VAL A 113 -13.35 -6.61 4.67
N ILE A 114 -14.43 -7.27 5.14
CA ILE A 114 -14.92 -7.17 6.51
C ILE A 114 -13.85 -7.67 7.49
N ASP A 115 -13.23 -8.82 7.22
CA ASP A 115 -12.17 -9.38 8.04
C ASP A 115 -10.96 -8.43 8.12
N ALA A 116 -10.51 -7.90 6.97
CA ALA A 116 -9.41 -6.95 6.92
C ALA A 116 -9.69 -5.66 7.73
N VAL A 117 -10.92 -5.12 7.65
CA VAL A 117 -11.29 -3.92 8.41
C VAL A 117 -11.39 -4.20 9.90
N ARG A 118 -11.96 -5.36 10.28
CA ARG A 118 -12.15 -5.73 11.68
C ARG A 118 -10.85 -6.08 12.39
N ASP A 119 -9.99 -6.84 11.73
CA ASP A 119 -8.83 -7.46 12.35
C ASP A 119 -7.54 -6.64 12.15
N ASP A 120 -7.40 -5.94 11.04
CA ASP A 120 -6.16 -5.26 10.64
C ASP A 120 -6.24 -3.72 10.61
N HIS A 121 -7.41 -3.13 10.79
CA HIS A 121 -7.64 -1.68 10.92
C HIS A 121 -6.80 -0.79 9.98
N PRO A 122 -6.84 -0.98 8.64
CA PRO A 122 -6.14 -0.09 7.73
C PRO A 122 -6.64 1.35 7.90
N ARG A 123 -5.77 2.33 7.71
CA ARG A 123 -6.13 3.75 7.87
C ARG A 123 -7.27 4.17 6.92
N HIS A 124 -7.30 3.59 5.74
CA HIS A 124 -8.37 3.75 4.73
C HIS A 124 -8.52 2.46 3.93
N LEU A 125 -9.76 2.18 3.56
CA LEU A 125 -10.13 1.12 2.64
C LEU A 125 -10.64 1.75 1.34
#